data_6e11e0027e8dd5cb2e26cf491389fa49
#
_entry.id   6e11e0027e8dd5cb2e26cf491389fa49
#
_cell.length_a   1.000
_cell.length_b   1.000
_cell.length_c   1.000
_cell.angle_alpha   90.00
_cell.angle_beta   90.00
_cell.angle_gamma   90.00
#
_symmetry.space_group_name_H-M   'P 1'
#
loop_
_entity.id
_entity.type
_entity.pdbx_description
1 polymer ?
#
loop_
_entity_poly.entity_id
_entity_poly.type
_entity_poly.pdbx_seq_one_letter_code
_entity_poly.pdbx_strand_id
1 'polypeptide(L)'
;MNILITAATSAEAHKLKNQFANDTVILGDYTELPAFMKIIKLPNPASMSYAHEMLTLCLDKGIERLYALGEEEYKFLKEAEQLFGEYGIEIKNK
;
A
#
# COMPACT_ATOMS: atom_id res chain seq x y z
N MET A 1 -10.49 -7.25 -7.94
CA MET A 1 -9.07 -6.82 -7.83
C MET A 1 -8.73 -6.50 -6.38
N ASN A 2 -7.56 -6.93 -5.94
CA ASN A 2 -7.11 -6.66 -4.57
C ASN A 2 -6.23 -5.41 -4.58
N ILE A 3 -6.63 -4.42 -3.79
CA ILE A 3 -5.98 -3.11 -3.75
C ILE A 3 -5.50 -2.81 -2.33
N LEU A 4 -4.25 -2.35 -2.21
CA LEU A 4 -3.70 -1.87 -0.95
C LEU A 4 -3.55 -0.35 -1.02
N ILE A 5 -4.05 0.34 0.01
CA ILE A 5 -3.94 1.79 0.11
C ILE A 5 -3.14 2.13 1.37
N THR A 6 -2.06 2.88 1.21
CA THR A 6 -1.22 3.32 2.34
C THR A 6 -1.78 4.59 2.98
N ALA A 7 -1.11 5.06 4.04
CA ALA A 7 -1.55 6.26 4.77
C ALA A 7 -3.02 6.18 5.17
N ALA A 8 -3.40 5.05 5.74
CA ALA A 8 -4.81 4.69 5.98
C ALA A 8 -5.57 5.64 6.89
N THR A 9 -4.88 6.45 7.69
CA THR A 9 -5.53 7.43 8.56
C THR A 9 -5.87 8.74 7.86
N SER A 10 -5.45 8.90 6.60
CA SER A 10 -5.71 10.13 5.85
C SER A 10 -7.12 10.14 5.28
N ALA A 11 -7.68 11.34 5.08
CA ALA A 11 -8.97 11.49 4.43
C ALA A 11 -8.93 11.00 2.98
N GLU A 12 -7.79 11.15 2.31
CA GLU A 12 -7.60 10.68 0.93
C GLU A 12 -7.73 9.18 0.80
N ALA A 13 -7.21 8.43 1.78
CA ALA A 13 -7.30 6.98 1.78
C ALA A 13 -8.76 6.52 1.83
N HIS A 14 -9.56 7.17 2.68
CA HIS A 14 -10.97 6.83 2.80
C HIS A 14 -11.77 7.21 1.55
N LYS A 15 -11.46 8.36 0.95
CA LYS A 15 -12.11 8.75 -0.31
C LYS A 15 -11.79 7.76 -1.41
N LEU A 16 -10.53 7.37 -1.50
CA LEU A 16 -10.08 6.43 -2.54
C LEU A 16 -10.73 5.06 -2.35
N LYS A 17 -10.80 4.59 -1.10
CA LYS A 17 -11.46 3.33 -0.79
C LYS A 17 -12.89 3.30 -1.30
N ASN A 18 -13.62 4.39 -1.11
CA ASN A 18 -15.03 4.48 -1.52
C ASN A 18 -15.21 4.41 -3.03
N GLN A 19 -14.18 4.73 -3.81
CA GLN A 19 -14.21 4.64 -5.27
C GLN A 19 -14.13 3.20 -5.78
N PHE A 20 -13.68 2.27 -4.94
CA PHE A 20 -13.47 0.87 -5.32
C PHE A 20 -14.46 -0.06 -4.63
N ALA A 21 -15.75 0.29 -4.68
CA ALA A 21 -16.79 -0.46 -3.98
C ALA A 21 -16.88 -1.93 -4.42
N ASN A 22 -16.47 -2.25 -5.65
CA ASN A 22 -16.52 -3.60 -6.20
C ASN A 22 -15.20 -4.37 -6.06
N ASP A 23 -14.19 -3.76 -5.46
CA ASP A 23 -12.88 -4.38 -5.29
C ASP A 23 -12.62 -4.70 -3.82
N THR A 24 -11.68 -5.60 -3.58
CA THR A 24 -11.22 -5.89 -2.23
C THR A 24 -10.14 -4.86 -1.87
N VAL A 25 -10.46 -3.96 -0.94
CA VAL A 25 -9.55 -2.89 -0.52
C VAL A 25 -9.01 -3.18 0.88
N ILE A 26 -7.69 -3.15 0.99
CA ILE A 26 -6.99 -3.30 2.26
C ILE A 26 -6.34 -1.96 2.59
N LEU A 27 -6.60 -1.44 3.79
CA LEU A 27 -5.97 -0.22 4.27
C LEU A 27 -4.76 -0.57 5.11
N GLY A 28 -3.67 0.14 4.92
CA GLY A 28 -2.45 -0.09 5.67
C GLY A 28 -1.78 1.20 6.11
N ASP A 29 -0.99 1.12 7.18
CA ASP A 29 -0.22 2.24 7.70
C ASP A 29 1.05 1.70 8.35
N TYR A 30 2.15 2.46 8.28
CA TYR A 30 3.39 2.00 8.88
C TYR A 30 3.46 2.28 10.38
N THR A 31 2.56 3.11 10.91
CA THR A 31 2.46 3.33 12.35
C THR A 31 1.60 2.22 12.96
N GLU A 32 1.82 1.96 14.26
CA GLU A 32 1.03 0.96 14.95
C GLU A 32 -0.32 1.53 15.35
N LEU A 33 -1.39 0.87 14.92
CA LEU A 33 -2.76 1.32 15.17
C LEU A 33 -3.54 0.23 15.91
N PRO A 34 -4.63 0.62 16.64
CA PRO A 34 -5.47 -0.36 17.32
C PRO A 34 -6.04 -1.39 16.34
N ALA A 35 -6.08 -2.65 16.76
CA ALA A 35 -6.54 -3.76 15.92
C ALA A 35 -7.99 -3.58 15.44
N PHE A 36 -8.83 -2.91 16.21
CA PHE A 36 -10.24 -2.72 15.85
C PHE A 36 -10.42 -1.84 14.60
N MET A 37 -9.41 -1.06 14.22
CA MET A 37 -9.47 -0.22 13.02
C MET A 37 -9.34 -1.02 11.73
N LYS A 38 -8.94 -2.28 11.82
CA LYS A 38 -8.77 -3.18 10.67
C LYS A 38 -7.80 -2.64 9.62
N ILE A 39 -6.78 -1.95 10.09
CA ILE A 39 -5.72 -1.41 9.24
C ILE A 39 -4.47 -2.28 9.47
N ILE A 40 -3.89 -2.82 8.40
CA ILE A 40 -2.71 -3.66 8.55
C ILE A 40 -1.47 -2.81 8.75
N LYS A 41 -0.49 -3.39 9.44
CA LYS A 41 0.77 -2.69 9.64
C LYS A 41 1.66 -2.86 8.40
N LEU A 42 2.18 -1.74 7.89
CA LEU A 42 3.06 -1.73 6.73
C LEU A 42 4.52 -1.54 7.16
N PRO A 43 5.49 -1.90 6.29
CA PRO A 43 6.90 -1.60 6.53
C PRO A 43 7.11 -0.09 6.70
N ASN A 44 8.12 0.28 7.48
CA ASN A 44 8.48 1.68 7.68
C ASN A 44 9.26 2.18 6.44
N PRO A 45 8.86 3.31 5.83
CA PRO A 45 9.59 3.86 4.68
C PRO A 45 11.06 4.19 4.95
N ALA A 46 11.43 4.36 6.20
CA ALA A 46 12.83 4.60 6.58
C ALA A 46 13.68 3.33 6.55
N SER A 47 13.08 2.17 6.42
CA SER A 47 13.83 0.90 6.35
C SER A 47 14.64 0.81 5.06
N MET A 48 15.88 0.33 5.16
CA MET A 48 16.73 0.14 3.99
C MET A 48 16.18 -0.90 3.01
N SER A 49 15.36 -1.83 3.51
CA SER A 49 14.74 -2.87 2.68
C SER A 49 13.25 -2.63 2.45
N TYR A 50 12.82 -1.37 2.54
CA TYR A 50 11.40 -1.02 2.45
C TYR A 50 10.72 -1.61 1.21
N ALA A 51 11.32 -1.44 0.02
CA ALA A 51 10.71 -1.93 -1.21
C ALA A 51 10.52 -3.44 -1.21
N HIS A 52 11.53 -4.19 -0.73
CA HIS A 52 11.44 -5.64 -0.65
C HIS A 52 10.42 -6.10 0.37
N GLU A 53 10.37 -5.43 1.52
CA GLU A 53 9.38 -5.75 2.56
C GLU A 53 7.97 -5.49 2.06
N MET A 54 7.76 -4.39 1.37
CA MET A 54 6.45 -4.06 0.80
C MET A 54 6.07 -5.05 -0.30
N LEU A 55 7.02 -5.43 -1.15
CA LEU A 55 6.76 -6.43 -2.20
C LEU A 55 6.33 -7.76 -1.60
N THR A 56 7.03 -8.23 -0.57
CA THR A 56 6.68 -9.46 0.12
C THR A 56 5.27 -9.41 0.69
N LEU A 57 4.94 -8.28 1.33
CA LEU A 57 3.60 -8.09 1.90
C LEU A 57 2.53 -8.12 0.82
N CYS A 58 2.78 -7.44 -0.31
CA CYS A 58 1.83 -7.42 -1.42
C CYS A 58 1.62 -8.82 -2.01
N LEU A 59 2.70 -9.60 -2.13
CA LEU A 59 2.59 -10.96 -2.65
C LEU A 59 1.82 -11.85 -1.69
N ASP A 60 2.07 -11.72 -0.38
CA ASP A 60 1.37 -12.50 0.65
C ASP A 60 -0.13 -12.21 0.66
N LYS A 61 -0.50 -10.97 0.38
CA LYS A 61 -1.91 -10.53 0.40
C LYS A 61 -2.57 -10.60 -0.98
N GLY A 62 -1.83 -11.01 -2.01
CA GLY A 62 -2.37 -11.06 -3.36
C GLY A 62 -2.74 -9.70 -3.95
N ILE A 63 -2.00 -8.65 -3.57
CA ILE A 63 -2.27 -7.29 -4.03
C ILE A 63 -1.91 -7.14 -5.50
N GLU A 64 -2.80 -6.54 -6.27
CA GLU A 64 -2.61 -6.28 -7.69
C GLU A 64 -2.33 -4.81 -7.98
N ARG A 65 -2.80 -3.92 -7.09
CA ARG A 65 -2.57 -2.47 -7.22
C ARG A 65 -2.28 -1.88 -5.85
N LEU A 66 -1.25 -1.04 -5.80
CA LEU A 66 -0.81 -0.39 -4.57
C LEU A 66 -0.89 1.13 -4.74
N TYR A 67 -1.75 1.78 -3.95
CA TYR A 67 -1.84 3.23 -3.90
C TYR A 67 -0.96 3.74 -2.75
N ALA A 68 0.17 4.33 -3.09
CA ALA A 68 1.10 4.90 -2.12
C ALA A 68 0.77 6.38 -1.93
N LEU A 69 -0.02 6.71 -0.91
CA LEU A 69 -0.48 8.08 -0.68
C LEU A 69 0.52 8.92 0.10
N GLY A 70 1.43 8.29 0.85
CA GLY A 70 2.49 9.02 1.54
C GLY A 70 3.59 9.41 0.56
N GLU A 71 4.11 10.64 0.66
CA GLU A 71 5.14 11.14 -0.26
C GLU A 71 6.41 10.28 -0.24
N GLU A 72 6.91 9.95 0.95
CA GLU A 72 8.12 9.12 1.07
C GLU A 72 7.86 7.70 0.56
N GLU A 73 6.70 7.16 0.90
CA GLU A 73 6.33 5.83 0.44
C GLU A 73 6.28 5.77 -1.08
N TYR A 74 5.63 6.74 -1.69
CA TYR A 74 5.52 6.78 -3.14
C TYR A 74 6.89 6.95 -3.81
N LYS A 75 7.72 7.81 -3.26
CA LYS A 75 9.06 8.04 -3.79
C LYS A 75 9.87 6.75 -3.86
N PHE A 76 9.93 6.01 -2.76
CA PHE A 76 10.70 4.78 -2.70
C PHE A 76 10.09 3.66 -3.54
N LEU A 77 8.77 3.56 -3.55
CA LEU A 77 8.09 2.54 -4.34
C LEU A 77 8.16 2.82 -5.83
N LYS A 78 8.14 4.09 -6.22
CA LYS A 78 8.30 4.48 -7.62
C LYS A 78 9.66 4.05 -8.18
N GLU A 79 10.70 4.13 -7.37
CA GLU A 79 12.02 3.66 -7.76
C GLU A 79 12.04 2.14 -8.00
N ALA A 80 11.16 1.39 -7.36
CA ALA A 80 11.03 -0.05 -7.51
C ALA A 80 9.87 -0.45 -8.43
N GLU A 81 9.29 0.49 -9.15
CA GLU A 81 8.09 0.25 -9.98
C GLU A 81 8.28 -0.90 -10.96
N GLN A 82 9.44 -0.99 -11.58
CA GLN A 82 9.71 -2.06 -12.53
C GLN A 82 9.71 -3.42 -11.84
N LEU A 83 10.33 -3.51 -10.66
CA LEU A 83 10.36 -4.75 -9.89
C LEU A 83 8.95 -5.20 -9.54
N PHE A 84 8.11 -4.29 -9.05
CA PHE A 84 6.72 -4.61 -8.71
C PHE A 84 5.93 -5.03 -9.96
N GLY A 85 6.18 -4.37 -11.08
CA GLY A 85 5.53 -4.71 -12.35
C GLY A 85 5.82 -6.13 -12.81
N GLU A 86 7.02 -6.63 -12.54
CA GLU A 86 7.39 -8.01 -12.87
C GLU A 86 6.54 -9.03 -12.12
N TYR A 87 5.99 -8.64 -10.98
CA TYR A 87 5.10 -9.50 -10.18
C TYR A 87 3.63 -9.14 -10.35
N GLY A 88 3.31 -8.31 -11.36
CA GLY A 88 1.93 -7.96 -11.65
C GLY A 88 1.31 -6.94 -10.69
N ILE A 89 2.14 -6.16 -10.01
CA ILE A 89 1.67 -5.15 -9.06
C ILE A 89 1.88 -3.76 -9.64
N GLU A 90 0.78 -3.00 -9.76
CA GLU A 90 0.81 -1.63 -10.27
C GLU A 90 0.93 -0.66 -9.10
N ILE A 91 1.84 0.32 -9.20
CA ILE A 91 2.04 1.34 -8.17
C ILE A 91 1.44 2.66 -8.64
N LYS A 92 0.58 3.24 -7.81
CA LYS A 92 -0.06 4.54 -8.10
C LYS A 92 -0.02 5.43 -6.87
N ASN A 93 -0.23 6.73 -7.05
CA ASN A 93 -0.30 7.65 -5.91
C ASN A 93 -1.63 8.42 -5.81
N LYS A 94 -2.55 8.19 -6.67
CA LYS A 94 -3.95 8.69 -6.61
C LYS A 94 -4.71 8.30 -7.86
#